data_770fec06c7e4603237991a602874153d
#
_entry.id   770fec06c7e4603237991a602874153d
#
_cell.length_a   1.000
_cell.length_b   1.000
_cell.length_c   1.000
_cell.angle_alpha   90.00
_cell.angle_beta   90.00
_cell.angle_gamma   90.00
#
_symmetry.space_group_name_H-M   'P 1'
#
loop_
_entity.id
_entity.type
_entity.pdbx_description
1 polymer ?
#
loop_
_entity_poly.entity_id
_entity_poly.type
_entity_poly.pdbx_seq_one_letter_code
_entity_poly.pdbx_strand_id
1 'polypeptide(L)'
;LLNKNSKIITDEENKEFKIIKDVANRRKLKKITIGSTSGDINIQHHGYKDNKQVIKVLINSKPFLLEIPLIGYFQIKNLLMAVLAASQCGLSINKIFRQIHKIKSVSGRLENVVNLRNNSNIILDFAHTPEALEQSLVALRKQFKKKIIIVFGCGGERDKKKRLPMGKIA
;
A
#
# COMPACT_ATOMS: atom_id res chain seq x y z
N LEU A 1 15.52 -19.09 6.34
CA LEU A 1 15.27 -19.99 5.21
C LEU A 1 13.86 -20.56 5.32
N LEU A 2 13.02 -20.42 4.28
CA LEU A 2 11.64 -20.92 4.28
C LEU A 2 11.64 -22.46 4.21
N ASN A 3 10.88 -23.08 5.10
CA ASN A 3 10.69 -24.55 5.11
C ASN A 3 9.72 -24.97 3.99
N LYS A 4 9.72 -26.27 3.64
CA LYS A 4 8.68 -26.87 2.80
C LYS A 4 7.31 -26.58 3.45
N ASN A 5 6.30 -26.24 2.64
CA ASN A 5 4.95 -25.85 3.07
C ASN A 5 4.82 -24.44 3.69
N SER A 6 5.89 -23.64 3.76
CA SER A 6 5.75 -22.22 4.08
C SER A 6 4.87 -21.53 3.05
N LYS A 7 4.20 -20.45 3.50
CA LYS A 7 3.33 -19.64 2.63
C LYS A 7 4.06 -18.37 2.23
N ILE A 8 3.90 -17.95 0.99
CA ILE A 8 4.35 -16.66 0.49
C ILE A 8 3.14 -15.82 0.09
N ILE A 9 3.09 -14.58 0.58
CA ILE A 9 2.04 -13.63 0.22
C ILE A 9 2.68 -12.55 -0.62
N THR A 10 2.11 -12.27 -1.79
CA THR A 10 2.69 -11.31 -2.74
C THR A 10 1.63 -10.65 -3.62
N ASP A 11 2.01 -9.53 -4.25
CA ASP A 11 1.24 -8.82 -5.25
C ASP A 11 1.63 -9.33 -6.64
N GLU A 12 0.65 -9.76 -7.44
CA GLU A 12 0.86 -10.25 -8.82
C GLU A 12 1.31 -9.14 -9.79
N GLU A 13 1.10 -7.88 -9.44
CA GLU A 13 1.54 -6.72 -10.23
C GLU A 13 2.96 -6.25 -9.86
N ASN A 14 3.62 -6.92 -8.91
CA ASN A 14 5.00 -6.63 -8.59
C ASN A 14 5.91 -7.00 -9.78
N LYS A 15 6.88 -6.16 -10.11
CA LYS A 15 7.84 -6.37 -11.22
C LYS A 15 8.57 -7.72 -11.10
N GLU A 16 8.87 -8.12 -9.88
CA GLU A 16 9.56 -9.39 -9.56
C GLU A 16 8.63 -10.58 -9.39
N PHE A 17 7.32 -10.42 -9.62
CA PHE A 17 6.33 -11.49 -9.39
C PHE A 17 6.68 -12.80 -10.11
N LYS A 18 7.16 -12.71 -11.35
CA LYS A 18 7.59 -13.89 -12.12
C LYS A 18 8.70 -14.66 -11.40
N ILE A 19 9.72 -13.96 -10.92
CA ILE A 19 10.84 -14.55 -10.17
C ILE A 19 10.34 -15.17 -8.87
N ILE A 20 9.50 -14.44 -8.12
CA ILE A 20 8.88 -14.93 -6.88
C ILE A 20 8.08 -16.20 -7.13
N LYS A 21 7.26 -16.24 -8.19
CA LYS A 21 6.46 -17.40 -8.60
C LYS A 21 7.33 -18.59 -8.91
N ASP A 22 8.42 -18.41 -9.67
CA ASP A 22 9.33 -19.49 -10.05
C ASP A 22 10.07 -20.06 -8.85
N VAL A 23 10.53 -19.20 -7.93
CA VAL A 23 11.17 -19.63 -6.68
C VAL A 23 10.16 -20.37 -5.78
N ALA A 24 8.94 -19.88 -5.66
CA ALA A 24 7.89 -20.52 -4.88
C ALA A 24 7.54 -21.91 -5.42
N ASN A 25 7.45 -22.07 -6.75
CA ASN A 25 7.18 -23.34 -7.39
C ASN A 25 8.32 -24.34 -7.13
N ARG A 26 9.58 -23.95 -7.36
CA ARG A 26 10.76 -24.79 -7.12
C ARG A 26 10.86 -25.27 -5.67
N ARG A 27 10.50 -24.41 -4.72
CA ARG A 27 10.54 -24.70 -3.29
C ARG A 27 9.25 -25.31 -2.74
N LYS A 28 8.24 -25.56 -3.58
CA LYS A 28 6.91 -26.08 -3.20
C LYS A 28 6.24 -25.24 -2.11
N LEU A 29 6.37 -23.91 -2.20
CA LEU A 29 5.72 -22.96 -1.28
C LEU A 29 4.27 -22.71 -1.72
N LYS A 30 3.35 -22.57 -0.77
CA LYS A 30 1.98 -22.15 -1.07
C LYS A 30 1.97 -20.65 -1.38
N LYS A 31 1.56 -20.27 -2.59
CA LYS A 31 1.37 -18.88 -2.98
C LYS A 31 -0.02 -18.40 -2.59
N ILE A 32 -0.09 -17.21 -2.07
CA ILE A 32 -1.32 -16.48 -1.72
C ILE A 32 -1.13 -15.08 -2.28
N THR A 33 -2.04 -14.62 -3.12
CA THR A 33 -1.78 -13.43 -3.92
C THR A 33 -2.90 -12.40 -3.85
N ILE A 34 -2.52 -11.14 -4.10
CA ILE A 34 -3.45 -10.09 -4.49
C ILE A 34 -3.18 -9.73 -5.96
N GLY A 35 -4.21 -9.29 -6.69
CA GLY A 35 -4.06 -8.86 -8.08
C GLY A 35 -5.32 -8.18 -8.61
N SER A 36 -5.25 -7.59 -9.81
CA SER A 36 -6.41 -6.97 -10.47
C SER A 36 -7.15 -7.90 -11.43
N THR A 37 -6.48 -8.91 -11.97
CA THR A 37 -7.08 -9.91 -12.89
C THR A 37 -7.31 -11.24 -12.22
N SER A 38 -6.48 -11.60 -11.26
CA SER A 38 -6.53 -12.85 -10.51
C SER A 38 -6.09 -12.62 -9.06
N GLY A 39 -5.85 -13.68 -8.31
CA GLY A 39 -5.40 -13.63 -6.92
C GLY A 39 -6.47 -14.05 -5.92
N ASP A 40 -6.02 -14.42 -4.71
CA ASP A 40 -6.92 -14.79 -3.60
C ASP A 40 -7.75 -13.58 -3.14
N ILE A 41 -7.20 -12.36 -3.26
CA ILE A 41 -7.97 -11.12 -3.26
C ILE A 41 -7.82 -10.47 -4.62
N ASN A 42 -8.92 -10.36 -5.35
CA ASN A 42 -8.95 -9.71 -6.65
C ASN A 42 -9.50 -8.29 -6.52
N ILE A 43 -8.70 -7.28 -6.90
CA ILE A 43 -9.07 -5.86 -6.83
C ILE A 43 -9.79 -5.48 -8.11
N GLN A 44 -11.12 -5.34 -8.05
CA GLN A 44 -11.98 -5.03 -9.19
C GLN A 44 -12.06 -3.54 -9.51
N HIS A 45 -12.00 -2.72 -8.49
CA HIS A 45 -12.12 -1.27 -8.63
C HIS A 45 -11.37 -0.56 -7.51
N HIS A 46 -10.78 0.58 -7.85
CA HIS A 46 -10.17 1.52 -6.91
C HIS A 46 -10.55 2.95 -7.28
N GLY A 47 -11.01 3.70 -6.32
CA GLY A 47 -11.39 5.11 -6.46
C GLY A 47 -11.22 5.90 -5.17
N TYR A 48 -11.67 7.15 -5.20
CA TYR A 48 -11.58 8.05 -4.05
C TYR A 48 -12.95 8.67 -3.78
N LYS A 49 -13.32 8.77 -2.50
CA LYS A 49 -14.52 9.43 -2.01
C LYS A 49 -14.19 10.12 -0.68
N ASP A 50 -14.47 11.41 -0.54
CA ASP A 50 -14.29 12.18 0.69
C ASP A 50 -12.86 12.02 1.30
N ASN A 51 -11.84 12.12 0.44
CA ASN A 51 -10.43 11.91 0.78
C ASN A 51 -10.09 10.51 1.31
N LYS A 52 -11.01 9.55 1.25
CA LYS A 52 -10.75 8.13 1.53
C LYS A 52 -10.58 7.35 0.24
N GLN A 53 -9.93 6.22 0.32
CA GLN A 53 -9.88 5.27 -0.77
C GLN A 53 -11.07 4.32 -0.69
N VAL A 54 -11.72 4.08 -1.82
CA VAL A 54 -12.81 3.12 -1.97
C VAL A 54 -12.35 2.01 -2.90
N ILE A 55 -12.42 0.78 -2.45
CA ILE A 55 -12.05 -0.38 -3.26
C ILE A 55 -13.18 -1.40 -3.30
N LYS A 56 -13.34 -2.03 -4.45
CA LYS A 56 -14.16 -3.24 -4.60
C LYS A 56 -13.22 -4.42 -4.81
N VAL A 57 -13.31 -5.41 -3.95
CA VAL A 57 -12.51 -6.63 -4.05
C VAL A 57 -13.39 -7.86 -4.13
N LEU A 58 -12.92 -8.92 -4.79
CA LEU A 58 -13.53 -10.24 -4.77
C LEU A 58 -12.65 -11.20 -3.94
N ILE A 59 -13.29 -11.98 -3.08
CA ILE A 59 -12.66 -13.06 -2.34
C ILE A 59 -13.57 -14.28 -2.41
N ASN A 60 -13.09 -15.38 -2.99
CA ASN A 60 -13.92 -16.57 -3.24
C ASN A 60 -15.23 -16.20 -3.94
N SER A 61 -15.16 -15.38 -4.98
CA SER A 61 -16.30 -14.85 -5.76
C SER A 61 -17.29 -13.98 -4.99
N LYS A 62 -17.03 -13.65 -3.73
CA LYS A 62 -17.86 -12.73 -2.94
C LYS A 62 -17.31 -11.31 -3.04
N PRO A 63 -18.14 -10.32 -3.41
CA PRO A 63 -17.72 -8.93 -3.48
C PRO A 63 -17.72 -8.27 -2.10
N PHE A 64 -16.73 -7.42 -1.86
CA PHE A 64 -16.65 -6.53 -0.71
C PHE A 64 -16.36 -5.11 -1.19
N LEU A 65 -17.09 -4.14 -0.66
CA LEU A 65 -16.83 -2.72 -0.86
C LEU A 65 -16.25 -2.17 0.44
N LEU A 66 -15.05 -1.59 0.36
CA LEU A 66 -14.30 -1.15 1.53
C LEU A 66 -13.93 0.32 1.38
N GLU A 67 -14.18 1.11 2.42
CA GLU A 67 -13.66 2.46 2.58
C GLU A 67 -12.45 2.41 3.50
N ILE A 68 -11.31 2.89 3.01
CA ILE A 68 -10.02 2.73 3.69
C ILE A 68 -9.41 4.12 3.92
N PRO A 69 -9.14 4.49 5.18
CA PRO A 69 -8.64 5.83 5.53
C PRO A 69 -7.10 5.96 5.36
N LEU A 70 -6.48 5.09 4.57
CA LEU A 70 -5.06 5.18 4.25
C LEU A 70 -4.84 6.06 3.01
N ILE A 71 -3.64 6.61 2.87
CA ILE A 71 -3.25 7.44 1.73
C ILE A 71 -2.35 6.61 0.81
N GLY A 72 -2.69 6.62 -0.51
CA GLY A 72 -1.91 5.95 -1.55
C GLY A 72 -2.31 4.50 -1.81
N TYR A 73 -2.40 4.15 -3.10
CA TYR A 73 -2.84 2.81 -3.55
C TYR A 73 -1.89 1.70 -3.09
N PHE A 74 -0.59 1.98 -2.98
CA PHE A 74 0.37 1.01 -2.45
C PHE A 74 0.08 0.61 -1.00
N GLN A 75 -0.50 1.52 -0.17
CA GLN A 75 -0.94 1.18 1.18
C GLN A 75 -2.14 0.22 1.17
N ILE A 76 -3.03 0.34 0.17
CA ILE A 76 -4.12 -0.63 -0.02
C ILE A 76 -3.55 -2.03 -0.29
N LYS A 77 -2.58 -2.14 -1.19
CA LYS A 77 -1.93 -3.42 -1.49
C LYS A 77 -1.26 -4.02 -0.26
N ASN A 78 -0.51 -3.21 0.49
CA ASN A 78 0.10 -3.65 1.75
C ASN A 78 -0.95 -4.13 2.77
N LEU A 79 -2.05 -3.39 2.90
CA LEU A 79 -3.16 -3.76 3.79
C LEU A 79 -3.80 -5.09 3.37
N LEU A 80 -4.09 -5.28 2.08
CA LEU A 80 -4.69 -6.52 1.59
C LEU A 80 -3.76 -7.73 1.77
N MET A 81 -2.46 -7.56 1.57
CA MET A 81 -1.46 -8.60 1.90
C MET A 81 -1.43 -8.90 3.41
N ALA A 82 -1.53 -7.88 4.27
CA ALA A 82 -1.63 -8.07 5.72
C ALA A 82 -2.94 -8.79 6.12
N VAL A 83 -4.06 -8.50 5.45
CA VAL A 83 -5.34 -9.22 5.63
C VAL A 83 -5.18 -10.70 5.29
N LEU A 84 -4.52 -11.01 4.17
CA LEU A 84 -4.22 -12.40 3.80
C LEU A 84 -3.31 -13.07 4.84
N ALA A 85 -2.28 -12.39 5.32
CA ALA A 85 -1.40 -12.91 6.37
C ALA A 85 -2.18 -13.23 7.64
N ALA A 86 -3.00 -12.29 8.12
CA ALA A 86 -3.84 -12.47 9.29
C ALA A 86 -4.83 -13.64 9.12
N SER A 87 -5.38 -13.81 7.91
CA SER A 87 -6.28 -14.93 7.61
C SER A 87 -5.56 -16.29 7.70
N GLN A 88 -4.28 -16.34 7.32
CA GLN A 88 -3.48 -17.56 7.45
C GLN A 88 -3.13 -17.89 8.91
N CYS A 89 -3.25 -16.91 9.81
CA CYS A 89 -3.17 -17.10 11.27
C CYS A 89 -4.52 -17.42 11.92
N GLY A 90 -5.56 -17.72 11.14
CA GLY A 90 -6.87 -18.14 11.64
C GLY A 90 -7.88 -17.01 11.85
N LEU A 91 -7.56 -15.75 11.49
CA LEU A 91 -8.50 -14.65 11.58
C LEU A 91 -9.49 -14.68 10.40
N SER A 92 -10.78 -14.52 10.69
CA SER A 92 -11.80 -14.42 9.64
C SER A 92 -11.68 -13.11 8.86
N ILE A 93 -11.58 -13.17 7.54
CA ILE A 93 -11.53 -12.00 6.66
C ILE A 93 -12.76 -11.10 6.87
N ASN A 94 -13.93 -11.68 7.05
CA ASN A 94 -15.15 -10.91 7.34
C ASN A 94 -15.03 -10.10 8.64
N LYS A 95 -14.43 -10.67 9.69
CA LYS A 95 -14.19 -9.96 10.95
C LYS A 95 -13.17 -8.83 10.76
N ILE A 96 -12.11 -9.07 9.99
CA ILE A 96 -11.10 -8.04 9.67
C ILE A 96 -11.75 -6.89 8.89
N PHE A 97 -12.51 -7.17 7.84
CA PHE A 97 -13.15 -6.15 7.02
C PHE A 97 -14.17 -5.30 7.76
N ARG A 98 -14.89 -5.85 8.73
CA ARG A 98 -15.78 -5.07 9.60
C ARG A 98 -15.03 -4.01 10.43
N GLN A 99 -13.73 -4.21 10.69
CA GLN A 99 -12.92 -3.29 11.48
C GLN A 99 -11.98 -2.41 10.62
N ILE A 100 -12.00 -2.58 9.30
CA ILE A 100 -11.02 -1.95 8.40
C ILE A 100 -11.09 -0.42 8.44
N HIS A 101 -12.27 0.15 8.71
CA HIS A 101 -12.48 1.58 8.86
C HIS A 101 -11.77 2.19 10.08
N LYS A 102 -11.36 1.36 11.05
CA LYS A 102 -10.61 1.77 12.25
C LYS A 102 -9.10 1.78 12.06
N ILE A 103 -8.62 1.29 10.91
CA ILE A 103 -7.20 1.23 10.63
C ILE A 103 -6.65 2.66 10.51
N LYS A 104 -5.53 2.88 11.16
CA LYS A 104 -4.74 4.11 11.06
C LYS A 104 -3.50 3.85 10.23
N SER A 105 -2.97 4.90 9.60
CA SER A 105 -1.64 4.83 8.97
C SER A 105 -0.58 4.45 9.99
N VAL A 106 0.42 3.73 9.54
CA VAL A 106 1.64 3.53 10.33
C VAL A 106 2.33 4.89 10.46
N SER A 107 2.87 5.18 11.66
CA SER A 107 3.56 6.44 11.90
C SER A 107 4.65 6.71 10.86
N GLY A 108 4.65 7.92 10.30
CA GLY A 108 5.56 8.32 9.23
C GLY A 108 5.36 7.60 7.89
N ARG A 109 4.20 7.02 7.60
CA ARG A 109 3.87 6.39 6.31
C ARG A 109 2.62 7.05 5.71
N LEU A 110 2.81 8.17 5.02
CA LEU A 110 1.74 9.06 4.56
C LEU A 110 0.71 9.29 5.67
N GLU A 111 1.21 9.54 6.86
CA GLU A 111 0.40 9.76 8.06
C GLU A 111 -0.22 11.16 8.04
N ASN A 112 -1.55 11.24 8.09
CA ASN A 112 -2.23 12.51 8.30
C ASN A 112 -2.14 12.88 9.79
N VAL A 113 -1.21 13.77 10.11
CA VAL A 113 -0.92 14.17 11.50
C VAL A 113 -1.91 15.21 12.00
N VAL A 114 -2.27 16.17 11.15
CA VAL A 114 -3.14 17.30 11.52
C VAL A 114 -4.04 17.69 10.35
N ASN A 115 -5.30 17.95 10.67
CA ASN A 115 -6.24 18.62 9.79
C ASN A 115 -6.43 20.07 10.29
N LEU A 116 -6.01 21.04 9.50
CA LEU A 116 -6.11 22.44 9.85
C LEU A 116 -7.51 22.99 9.54
N ARG A 117 -7.89 24.09 10.21
CA ARG A 117 -9.22 24.74 10.05
C ARG A 117 -9.53 25.18 8.62
N ASN A 118 -8.52 25.50 7.82
CA ASN A 118 -8.63 25.86 6.40
C ASN A 118 -8.72 24.65 5.46
N ASN A 119 -9.04 23.46 5.98
CA ASN A 119 -9.06 22.20 5.26
C ASN A 119 -7.70 21.75 4.68
N SER A 120 -6.59 22.32 5.14
CA SER A 120 -5.26 21.82 4.81
C SER A 120 -4.91 20.63 5.71
N ASN A 121 -4.08 19.73 5.18
CA ASN A 121 -3.64 18.54 5.88
C ASN A 121 -2.11 18.58 6.04
N ILE A 122 -1.61 18.21 7.19
CA ILE A 122 -0.18 17.97 7.39
C ILE A 122 0.05 16.47 7.31
N ILE A 123 0.80 16.05 6.29
CA ILE A 123 1.10 14.64 6.03
C ILE A 123 2.58 14.40 6.30
N LEU A 124 2.86 13.40 7.13
CA LEU A 124 4.22 12.96 7.44
C LEU A 124 4.53 11.67 6.68
N ASP A 125 5.68 11.65 5.99
CA ASP A 125 6.16 10.46 5.30
C ASP A 125 7.67 10.24 5.50
N PHE A 126 8.08 8.99 5.46
CA PHE A 126 9.48 8.58 5.59
C PHE A 126 10.19 8.41 4.23
N ALA A 127 9.60 8.91 3.16
CA ALA A 127 10.20 8.83 1.83
C ALA A 127 11.59 9.48 1.82
N HIS A 128 12.62 8.70 1.53
CA HIS A 128 14.03 9.14 1.54
C HIS A 128 14.80 8.71 0.28
N THR A 129 14.10 8.18 -0.72
CA THR A 129 14.62 7.90 -2.06
C THR A 129 13.81 8.67 -3.10
N PRO A 130 14.38 8.94 -4.30
CA PRO A 130 13.65 9.60 -5.39
C PRO A 130 12.32 8.91 -5.71
N GLU A 131 12.35 7.60 -5.88
CA GLU A 131 11.17 6.79 -6.23
C GLU A 131 10.09 6.84 -5.14
N ALA A 132 10.48 6.76 -3.86
CA ALA A 132 9.54 6.83 -2.75
C ALA A 132 8.90 8.22 -2.67
N LEU A 133 9.68 9.29 -2.85
CA LEU A 133 9.19 10.67 -2.87
C LEU A 133 8.18 10.88 -4.01
N GLU A 134 8.51 10.43 -5.21
CA GLU A 134 7.62 10.51 -6.38
C GLU A 134 6.29 9.77 -6.13
N GLN A 135 6.35 8.52 -5.65
CA GLN A 135 5.17 7.74 -5.34
C GLN A 135 4.28 8.41 -4.29
N SER A 136 4.87 8.99 -3.25
CA SER A 136 4.14 9.71 -2.21
C SER A 136 3.45 10.96 -2.76
N LEU A 137 4.13 11.76 -3.57
CA LEU A 137 3.55 12.96 -4.19
C LEU A 137 2.43 12.61 -5.18
N VAL A 138 2.63 11.59 -6.00
CA VAL A 138 1.59 11.09 -6.93
C VAL A 138 0.36 10.60 -6.16
N ALA A 139 0.55 9.87 -5.07
CA ALA A 139 -0.53 9.39 -4.24
C ALA A 139 -1.34 10.55 -3.62
N LEU A 140 -0.65 11.55 -3.08
CA LEU A 140 -1.27 12.73 -2.50
C LEU A 140 -2.06 13.54 -3.54
N ARG A 141 -1.50 13.76 -4.74
CA ARG A 141 -2.18 14.48 -5.83
C ARG A 141 -3.46 13.76 -6.27
N LYS A 142 -3.41 12.43 -6.39
CA LYS A 142 -4.58 11.62 -6.77
C LYS A 142 -5.69 11.66 -5.74
N GLN A 143 -5.35 11.62 -4.45
CA GLN A 143 -6.33 11.49 -3.38
C GLN A 143 -6.94 12.84 -2.98
N PHE A 144 -6.14 13.90 -2.88
CA PHE A 144 -6.61 15.16 -2.32
C PHE A 144 -6.92 16.23 -3.38
N LYS A 145 -6.40 16.14 -4.59
CA LYS A 145 -6.61 17.12 -5.68
C LYS A 145 -6.37 18.58 -5.24
N LYS A 146 -5.44 18.79 -4.31
CA LYS A 146 -5.11 20.09 -3.71
C LYS A 146 -3.68 20.50 -4.06
N LYS A 147 -3.35 21.79 -3.86
CA LYS A 147 -1.96 22.25 -3.91
C LYS A 147 -1.14 21.53 -2.86
N ILE A 148 0.03 21.04 -3.25
CA ILE A 148 0.98 20.39 -2.34
C ILE A 148 2.11 21.39 -2.06
N ILE A 149 2.44 21.54 -0.79
CA ILE A 149 3.66 22.18 -0.32
C ILE A 149 4.51 21.07 0.27
N ILE A 150 5.71 20.92 -0.23
CA ILE A 150 6.64 19.89 0.23
C ILE A 150 7.77 20.50 1.06
N VAL A 151 8.05 19.86 2.20
CA VAL A 151 9.23 20.13 3.00
C VAL A 151 9.99 18.83 3.09
N PHE A 152 11.19 18.78 2.52
CA PHE A 152 12.01 17.57 2.53
C PHE A 152 13.50 17.92 2.63
N GLY A 153 14.30 16.94 2.97
CA GLY A 153 15.75 17.08 3.02
C GLY A 153 16.44 15.75 2.74
N CYS A 154 17.67 15.84 2.25
CA CYS A 154 18.53 14.68 2.06
C CYS A 154 19.57 14.69 3.17
N GLY A 155 19.38 13.85 4.20
CA GLY A 155 20.26 13.78 5.35
C GLY A 155 21.65 13.22 5.00
N GLY A 156 22.67 13.78 5.61
CA GLY A 156 24.00 13.20 5.76
C GLY A 156 24.84 13.08 4.49
N GLU A 157 25.96 12.42 4.70
CA GLU A 157 27.00 12.18 3.69
C GLU A 157 26.79 10.88 2.90
N ARG A 158 25.73 10.09 3.21
CA ARG A 158 25.58 8.71 2.73
C ARG A 158 25.42 8.59 1.21
N ASP A 159 24.46 9.33 0.62
CA ASP A 159 24.17 9.24 -0.81
C ASP A 159 23.85 10.62 -1.38
N LYS A 160 24.89 11.29 -1.85
CA LYS A 160 24.79 12.62 -2.47
C LYS A 160 24.08 12.56 -3.83
N LYS A 161 24.11 11.40 -4.53
CA LYS A 161 23.58 11.25 -5.88
C LYS A 161 22.05 11.39 -5.92
N LYS A 162 21.34 11.07 -4.84
CA LYS A 162 19.87 11.19 -4.76
C LYS A 162 19.37 12.64 -4.65
N ARG A 163 20.21 13.61 -4.26
CA ARG A 163 19.81 15.01 -4.02
C ARG A 163 19.21 15.66 -5.25
N LEU A 164 19.91 15.57 -6.38
CA LEU A 164 19.44 16.15 -7.65
C LEU A 164 18.13 15.50 -8.16
N PRO A 165 18.01 14.15 -8.24
CA PRO A 165 16.74 13.52 -8.60
C PRO A 165 15.58 13.92 -7.67
N MET A 166 15.80 13.94 -6.34
CA MET A 166 14.75 14.33 -5.39
C MET A 166 14.34 15.80 -5.55
N GLY A 167 15.29 16.71 -5.80
CA GLY A 167 14.97 18.10 -6.09
C GLY A 167 14.20 18.31 -7.41
N LYS A 168 14.41 17.45 -8.41
CA LYS A 168 13.63 17.49 -9.67
C LYS A 168 12.20 16.97 -9.52
N ILE A 169 11.98 16.05 -8.59
CA ILE A 169 10.68 15.45 -8.30
C ILE A 169 9.81 16.40 -7.45
N ALA A 170 10.43 17.15 -6.55
CA ALA A 170 9.76 18.08 -5.65
C ALA A 170 9.30 19.35 -6.35
#